data_970607d9d34b4df03c7e70141913e602
#
_entry.id   970607d9d34b4df03c7e70141913e602
#
_cell.length_a   1.000
_cell.length_b   1.000
_cell.length_c   1.000
_cell.angle_alpha   90.00
_cell.angle_beta   90.00
_cell.angle_gamma   90.00
#
_symmetry.space_group_name_H-M   'P 1'
#
loop_
_entity.id
_entity.type
_entity.pdbx_description
1 polymer ?
#
loop_
_entity_poly.entity_id
_entity_poly.type
_entity_poly.pdbx_seq_one_letter_code
_entity_poly.pdbx_strand_id
1 'polypeptide(L)'
;MKQVIFSGKFKTLAPFCSSDPTDKNTNEVETRKISVHYDGKKENIPFLSPNTIRSNLRDNIAKDIVEKFPNQLGYKELLFLTSGGNLEGKEEKGKTLKTREVLERIREIRENNIVASIFGGALFHLNKLIPGKLSCGIGYLVCRETMKRDDLPSFETYVGKELQFVRSDDTDRWEFFSALSEEGIRDKEEYEIKYKESARQRQEEKKKKTNGVKTENTEGILDASQEEEQQKEEQKKVPKIASSQMIWEIKDYVVEGATFMHELLLVNPTLREVGAIIRAYERFSEFPYLGCFKNIGFGKMQVNYDIYEVDNEGERKGIGHIEVKDIKKFEIDGDKAKKALAEYKGYLKNLTYDMIRI
;
A
#
# COMPACT_ATOMS: atom_id res chain seq x y z
N MET A 1 -21.17 1.01 -18.19
CA MET A 1 -20.49 0.47 -16.98
C MET A 1 -20.46 1.60 -15.96
N LYS A 2 -21.11 1.43 -14.82
CA LYS A 2 -21.18 2.50 -13.81
C LYS A 2 -19.80 2.73 -13.20
N GLN A 3 -19.38 3.99 -13.08
CA GLN A 3 -18.11 4.38 -12.47
C GLN A 3 -18.36 5.44 -11.41
N VAL A 4 -17.52 5.46 -10.37
CA VAL A 4 -17.47 6.54 -9.38
C VAL A 4 -16.05 7.05 -9.29
N ILE A 5 -15.89 8.35 -9.47
CA ILE A 5 -14.60 9.04 -9.41
C ILE A 5 -14.57 9.92 -8.17
N PHE A 6 -13.49 9.81 -7.40
CA PHE A 6 -13.09 10.79 -6.40
C PHE A 6 -11.98 11.62 -7.02
N SER A 7 -12.25 12.88 -7.33
CA SER A 7 -11.29 13.80 -7.93
C SER A 7 -10.97 14.91 -6.95
N GLY A 8 -9.72 15.10 -6.63
CA GLY A 8 -9.37 16.06 -5.59
C GLY A 8 -7.88 16.26 -5.37
N LYS A 9 -7.53 16.64 -4.15
CA LYS A 9 -6.16 17.02 -3.81
C LYS A 9 -5.77 16.61 -2.40
N PHE A 10 -4.47 16.38 -2.24
CA PHE A 10 -3.77 16.32 -0.96
C PHE A 10 -2.92 17.57 -0.79
N LYS A 11 -2.99 18.22 0.36
CA LYS A 11 -2.11 19.33 0.72
C LYS A 11 -1.25 18.93 1.90
N THR A 12 0.06 19.13 1.80
CA THR A 12 0.99 18.86 2.89
C THR A 12 0.84 19.92 3.99
N LEU A 13 0.61 19.47 5.21
CA LEU A 13 0.60 20.30 6.43
C LEU A 13 1.88 20.10 7.26
N ALA A 14 2.77 19.26 6.80
CA ALA A 14 4.10 19.00 7.34
C ALA A 14 4.98 18.44 6.20
N PRO A 15 6.31 18.43 6.34
CA PRO A 15 7.20 17.83 5.37
C PRO A 15 6.77 16.40 5.02
N PHE A 16 6.85 16.02 3.75
CA PHE A 16 6.44 14.72 3.26
C PHE A 16 7.59 14.00 2.56
N CYS A 17 7.79 12.74 2.89
CA CYS A 17 8.73 11.85 2.23
C CYS A 17 8.06 10.50 1.91
N SER A 18 8.25 10.02 0.70
CA SER A 18 7.83 8.68 0.26
C SER A 18 9.06 7.93 -0.18
N SER A 19 9.62 7.08 0.69
CA SER A 19 10.89 6.40 0.43
C SER A 19 10.89 5.60 -0.86
N ASP A 20 11.98 5.69 -1.60
CA ASP A 20 12.26 4.81 -2.73
C ASP A 20 12.76 3.46 -2.20
N PRO A 21 12.14 2.32 -2.58
CA PRO A 21 12.55 1.00 -2.12
C PRO A 21 13.83 0.49 -2.81
N THR A 22 14.38 1.21 -3.76
CA THR A 22 15.52 0.74 -4.58
C THR A 22 16.84 0.81 -3.83
N ASP A 23 16.98 1.69 -2.86
CA ASP A 23 18.20 1.80 -2.07
C ASP A 23 18.06 1.12 -0.70
N LYS A 24 18.37 -0.17 -0.65
CA LYS A 24 18.22 -1.00 0.57
C LYS A 24 19.44 -1.02 1.49
N ASN A 25 20.55 -0.46 1.06
CA ASN A 25 21.85 -0.64 1.74
C ASN A 25 22.36 0.60 2.48
N THR A 26 21.68 1.73 2.37
CA THR A 26 22.05 2.97 3.02
C THR A 26 20.98 3.43 3.99
N ASN A 27 21.39 4.17 5.03
CA ASN A 27 20.46 4.87 5.91
C ASN A 27 19.98 6.18 5.27
N GLU A 28 20.21 6.34 3.97
CA GLU A 28 19.78 7.47 3.18
C GLU A 28 18.40 7.18 2.56
N VAL A 29 17.53 8.16 2.61
CA VAL A 29 16.18 8.07 2.07
C VAL A 29 15.95 9.22 1.10
N GLU A 30 15.59 8.86 -0.13
CA GLU A 30 15.13 9.82 -1.12
C GLU A 30 13.62 9.69 -1.33
N THR A 31 12.97 10.81 -1.62
CA THR A 31 11.56 10.80 -2.01
C THR A 31 11.41 10.25 -3.42
N ARG A 32 10.41 9.37 -3.61
CA ARG A 32 10.08 8.83 -4.94
C ARG A 32 9.77 9.94 -5.91
N LYS A 33 10.33 9.80 -7.12
CA LYS A 33 10.16 10.75 -8.22
C LYS A 33 9.59 10.05 -9.44
N ILE A 34 8.79 10.78 -10.20
CA ILE A 34 8.31 10.39 -11.52
C ILE A 34 8.91 11.32 -12.57
N SER A 35 9.31 10.73 -13.69
CA SER A 35 9.83 11.52 -14.81
C SER A 35 8.68 12.15 -15.60
N VAL A 36 8.74 13.45 -15.81
CA VAL A 36 7.84 14.20 -16.68
C VAL A 36 8.65 14.93 -17.76
N HIS A 37 8.03 15.18 -18.91
CA HIS A 37 8.62 15.99 -19.97
C HIS A 37 7.97 17.38 -19.96
N TYR A 38 8.79 18.39 -19.79
CA TYR A 38 8.40 19.79 -19.85
C TYR A 38 9.46 20.59 -20.61
N ASP A 39 9.04 21.42 -21.54
CA ASP A 39 9.90 22.29 -22.36
C ASP A 39 11.14 21.57 -22.94
N GLY A 40 10.89 20.39 -23.54
CA GLY A 40 11.95 19.57 -24.17
C GLY A 40 12.93 18.90 -23.17
N LYS A 41 12.77 19.07 -21.87
CA LYS A 41 13.59 18.47 -20.83
C LYS A 41 12.85 17.40 -20.07
N LYS A 42 13.62 16.45 -19.54
CA LYS A 42 13.12 15.41 -18.64
C LYS A 42 13.44 15.82 -17.19
N GLU A 43 12.37 16.03 -16.39
CA GLU A 43 12.49 16.39 -14.99
C GLU A 43 11.98 15.23 -14.11
N ASN A 44 12.63 15.04 -12.94
CA ASN A 44 12.25 14.02 -11.95
C ASN A 44 11.57 14.70 -10.77
N ILE A 45 10.26 14.56 -10.70
CA ILE A 45 9.40 15.33 -9.79
C ILE A 45 8.85 14.42 -8.68
N PRO A 46 8.89 14.85 -7.41
CA PRO A 46 8.23 14.12 -6.33
C PRO A 46 6.75 13.88 -6.63
N PHE A 47 6.26 12.71 -6.27
CA PHE A 47 4.86 12.34 -6.45
C PHE A 47 4.31 11.57 -5.24
N LEU A 48 3.01 11.62 -5.08
CA LEU A 48 2.32 10.79 -4.08
C LEU A 48 1.97 9.44 -4.71
N SER A 49 2.60 8.39 -4.19
CA SER A 49 2.48 7.04 -4.76
C SER A 49 1.06 6.47 -4.63
N PRO A 50 0.48 5.89 -5.71
CA PRO A 50 -0.78 5.16 -5.64
C PRO A 50 -0.79 4.09 -4.56
N ASN A 51 0.32 3.39 -4.38
CA ASN A 51 0.44 2.34 -3.37
C ASN A 51 0.35 2.88 -1.95
N THR A 52 0.91 4.07 -1.68
CA THR A 52 0.81 4.72 -0.37
C THR A 52 -0.64 5.06 -0.03
N ILE A 53 -1.39 5.62 -0.98
CA ILE A 53 -2.81 5.95 -0.79
C ILE A 53 -3.64 4.67 -0.66
N ARG A 54 -3.46 3.72 -1.58
CA ARG A 54 -4.20 2.47 -1.62
C ARG A 54 -4.01 1.63 -0.35
N SER A 55 -2.76 1.54 0.15
CA SER A 55 -2.45 0.83 1.39
C SER A 55 -3.11 1.50 2.58
N ASN A 56 -3.04 2.83 2.68
CA ASN A 56 -3.69 3.57 3.75
C ASN A 56 -5.22 3.39 3.76
N LEU A 57 -5.88 3.46 2.59
CA LEU A 57 -7.32 3.22 2.48
C LEU A 57 -7.68 1.80 2.90
N ARG A 58 -6.90 0.80 2.48
CA ARG A 58 -7.09 -0.60 2.87
C ARG A 58 -6.95 -0.78 4.38
N ASP A 59 -5.88 -0.25 4.97
CA ASP A 59 -5.60 -0.35 6.40
C ASP A 59 -6.73 0.28 7.23
N ASN A 60 -7.27 1.42 6.81
CA ASN A 60 -8.37 2.09 7.49
C ASN A 60 -9.69 1.30 7.43
N ILE A 61 -9.98 0.60 6.32
CA ILE A 61 -11.14 -0.30 6.23
C ILE A 61 -10.87 -1.57 7.06
N ALA A 62 -9.66 -2.10 7.02
CA ALA A 62 -9.27 -3.26 7.81
C ALA A 62 -9.40 -3.00 9.31
N LYS A 63 -9.07 -1.79 9.80
CA LYS A 63 -9.27 -1.38 11.19
C LYS A 63 -10.72 -1.54 11.65
N ASP A 64 -11.69 -1.09 10.85
CA ASP A 64 -13.12 -1.26 11.20
C ASP A 64 -13.50 -2.75 11.38
N ILE A 65 -12.89 -3.65 10.58
CA ILE A 65 -13.15 -5.09 10.67
C ILE A 65 -12.44 -5.70 11.88
N VAL A 66 -11.17 -5.35 12.09
CA VAL A 66 -10.36 -5.83 13.23
C VAL A 66 -11.00 -5.42 14.57
N GLU A 67 -11.46 -4.18 14.67
CA GLU A 67 -12.16 -3.69 15.87
C GLU A 67 -13.47 -4.43 16.16
N LYS A 68 -14.11 -4.97 15.12
CA LYS A 68 -15.34 -5.75 15.28
C LYS A 68 -15.09 -7.19 15.74
N PHE A 69 -13.96 -7.78 15.37
CA PHE A 69 -13.60 -9.17 15.67
C PHE A 69 -12.31 -9.30 16.50
N PRO A 70 -12.26 -8.69 17.69
CA PRO A 70 -11.07 -8.74 18.52
C PRO A 70 -10.75 -10.20 18.90
N ASN A 71 -9.50 -10.62 18.72
CA ASN A 71 -8.99 -11.96 19.04
C ASN A 71 -9.69 -13.13 18.31
N GLN A 72 -10.33 -12.87 17.15
CA GLN A 72 -11.07 -13.91 16.40
C GLN A 72 -10.45 -14.19 15.03
N LEU A 73 -9.61 -13.28 14.51
CA LEU A 73 -9.05 -13.39 13.16
C LEU A 73 -7.91 -14.40 13.12
N GLY A 74 -7.92 -15.26 12.10
CA GLY A 74 -6.77 -16.06 11.71
C GLY A 74 -5.70 -15.20 11.05
N TYR A 75 -4.47 -15.70 11.00
CA TYR A 75 -3.37 -14.95 10.37
C TYR A 75 -3.58 -14.73 8.86
N LYS A 76 -4.16 -15.70 8.15
CA LYS A 76 -4.44 -15.61 6.70
C LYS A 76 -5.47 -14.51 6.41
N GLU A 77 -6.55 -14.44 7.19
CA GLU A 77 -7.56 -13.38 7.09
C GLU A 77 -6.94 -12.02 7.37
N LEU A 78 -6.15 -11.88 8.44
CA LEU A 78 -5.50 -10.63 8.76
C LEU A 78 -4.54 -10.18 7.65
N LEU A 79 -3.71 -11.10 7.14
CA LEU A 79 -2.79 -10.84 6.04
C LEU A 79 -3.54 -10.42 4.76
N PHE A 80 -4.69 -11.04 4.48
CA PHE A 80 -5.53 -10.66 3.35
C PHE A 80 -6.11 -9.26 3.52
N LEU A 81 -6.66 -8.96 4.68
CA LEU A 81 -7.24 -7.64 4.98
C LEU A 81 -6.20 -6.51 4.84
N THR A 82 -4.99 -6.71 5.35
CA THR A 82 -3.96 -5.66 5.40
C THR A 82 -3.09 -5.58 4.15
N SER A 83 -2.67 -6.71 3.60
CA SER A 83 -1.70 -6.78 2.49
C SER A 83 -2.26 -7.35 1.19
N GLY A 84 -3.49 -7.90 1.23
CA GLY A 84 -4.10 -8.58 0.08
C GLY A 84 -3.71 -10.05 -0.04
N GLY A 85 -3.15 -10.64 1.00
CA GLY A 85 -2.73 -12.03 1.00
C GLY A 85 -1.41 -12.26 0.26
N ASN A 86 -1.05 -13.52 0.16
CA ASN A 86 0.11 -13.99 -0.60
C ASN A 86 -0.26 -15.25 -1.40
N LEU A 87 0.43 -15.51 -2.50
CA LEU A 87 0.32 -16.77 -3.22
C LEU A 87 1.30 -17.76 -2.60
N GLU A 88 0.80 -18.87 -2.07
CA GLU A 88 1.62 -19.98 -1.63
C GLU A 88 2.24 -20.64 -2.88
N GLY A 89 3.56 -20.75 -2.91
CA GLY A 89 4.32 -21.16 -4.10
C GLY A 89 4.25 -22.66 -4.45
N LYS A 90 3.46 -23.48 -3.75
CA LYS A 90 3.19 -24.87 -4.08
C LYS A 90 1.68 -25.09 -4.05
N GLU A 91 1.14 -25.53 -5.19
CA GLU A 91 -0.20 -26.12 -5.21
C GLU A 91 -0.19 -27.27 -4.19
N GLU A 92 -1.03 -27.17 -3.17
CA GLU A 92 -1.44 -28.38 -2.47
C GLU A 92 -1.99 -29.30 -3.57
N LYS A 93 -1.44 -30.50 -3.70
CA LYS A 93 -1.92 -31.54 -4.63
C LYS A 93 -3.31 -32.02 -4.18
N GLY A 94 -4.28 -31.14 -4.21
CA GLY A 94 -5.65 -31.37 -3.84
C GLY A 94 -6.57 -30.71 -4.85
N LYS A 95 -7.47 -31.48 -5.42
CA LYS A 95 -8.61 -31.15 -6.29
C LYS A 95 -8.49 -29.82 -7.03
N THR A 96 -8.02 -29.88 -8.26
CA THR A 96 -8.13 -28.74 -9.19
C THR A 96 -9.61 -28.40 -9.34
N LEU A 97 -10.04 -27.29 -8.71
CA LEU A 97 -11.41 -26.79 -8.85
C LEU A 97 -11.67 -26.49 -10.33
N LYS A 98 -12.86 -26.81 -10.80
CA LYS A 98 -13.29 -26.43 -12.15
C LYS A 98 -13.35 -24.91 -12.25
N THR A 99 -13.04 -24.35 -13.41
CA THR A 99 -13.05 -22.89 -13.65
C THR A 99 -14.33 -22.22 -13.17
N ARG A 100 -15.48 -22.88 -13.37
CA ARG A 100 -16.78 -22.36 -12.93
C ARG A 100 -16.88 -22.24 -11.40
N GLU A 101 -16.44 -23.24 -10.67
CA GLU A 101 -16.43 -23.27 -9.21
C GLU A 101 -15.53 -22.16 -8.63
N VAL A 102 -14.36 -21.94 -9.26
CA VAL A 102 -13.44 -20.83 -8.91
C VAL A 102 -14.13 -19.48 -9.10
N LEU A 103 -14.82 -19.28 -10.23
CA LEU A 103 -15.51 -18.01 -10.51
C LEU A 103 -16.69 -17.76 -9.56
N GLU A 104 -17.44 -18.79 -9.23
CA GLU A 104 -18.55 -18.73 -8.25
C GLU A 104 -17.99 -18.36 -6.87
N ARG A 105 -16.90 -18.99 -6.44
CA ARG A 105 -16.23 -18.66 -5.16
C ARG A 105 -15.67 -17.24 -5.11
N ILE A 106 -15.03 -16.76 -6.18
CA ILE A 106 -14.56 -15.38 -6.29
C ILE A 106 -15.74 -14.41 -6.16
N ARG A 107 -16.87 -14.70 -6.79
CA ARG A 107 -18.08 -13.86 -6.70
C ARG A 107 -18.59 -13.79 -5.27
N GLU A 108 -18.74 -14.94 -4.62
CA GLU A 108 -19.17 -15.03 -3.23
C GLU A 108 -18.26 -14.25 -2.29
N ILE A 109 -16.94 -14.39 -2.43
CA ILE A 109 -15.97 -13.64 -1.63
C ILE A 109 -16.12 -12.13 -1.85
N ARG A 110 -16.30 -11.69 -3.09
CA ARG A 110 -16.52 -10.25 -3.39
C ARG A 110 -17.83 -9.70 -2.83
N GLU A 111 -18.88 -10.51 -2.81
CA GLU A 111 -20.17 -10.10 -2.26
C GLU A 111 -20.11 -9.94 -0.74
N ASN A 112 -19.36 -10.80 -0.07
CA ASN A 112 -19.28 -10.86 1.38
C ASN A 112 -18.14 -10.00 1.95
N ASN A 113 -16.96 -10.04 1.35
CA ASN A 113 -15.77 -9.34 1.83
C ASN A 113 -15.51 -8.06 1.03
N ILE A 114 -15.78 -6.92 1.67
CA ILE A 114 -15.67 -5.61 1.02
C ILE A 114 -14.22 -5.24 0.65
N VAL A 115 -13.22 -5.70 1.43
CA VAL A 115 -11.79 -5.47 1.14
C VAL A 115 -11.40 -6.24 -0.12
N ALA A 116 -11.85 -7.50 -0.25
CA ALA A 116 -11.66 -8.29 -1.46
C ALA A 116 -12.30 -7.64 -2.68
N SER A 117 -13.49 -7.08 -2.54
CA SER A 117 -14.19 -6.43 -3.65
C SER A 117 -13.49 -5.16 -4.11
N ILE A 118 -13.11 -4.29 -3.18
CA ILE A 118 -12.50 -2.98 -3.50
C ILE A 118 -11.05 -3.13 -3.95
N PHE A 119 -10.23 -3.82 -3.16
CA PHE A 119 -8.79 -3.87 -3.38
C PHE A 119 -8.32 -5.14 -4.10
N GLY A 120 -9.13 -6.18 -4.12
CA GLY A 120 -8.68 -7.49 -4.58
C GLY A 120 -7.64 -8.11 -3.64
N GLY A 121 -7.05 -9.20 -4.09
CA GLY A 121 -6.01 -9.89 -3.33
C GLY A 121 -5.70 -11.28 -3.87
N ALA A 122 -4.82 -12.00 -3.18
CA ALA A 122 -4.44 -13.35 -3.46
C ALA A 122 -5.24 -14.34 -2.59
N LEU A 123 -5.88 -15.31 -3.21
CA LEU A 123 -6.54 -16.40 -2.50
C LEU A 123 -5.56 -17.57 -2.34
N PHE A 124 -5.15 -17.85 -1.11
CA PHE A 124 -4.18 -18.88 -0.78
C PHE A 124 -4.57 -20.25 -1.33
N HIS A 125 -5.79 -20.69 -1.06
CA HIS A 125 -6.27 -22.04 -1.41
C HIS A 125 -6.64 -22.21 -2.89
N LEU A 126 -6.82 -21.12 -3.63
CA LEU A 126 -7.13 -21.17 -5.07
C LEU A 126 -5.93 -20.85 -5.96
N ASN A 127 -4.82 -20.41 -5.38
CA ASN A 127 -3.64 -19.88 -6.10
C ASN A 127 -4.04 -18.88 -7.20
N LYS A 128 -5.04 -18.01 -6.90
CA LYS A 128 -5.63 -17.05 -7.84
C LYS A 128 -5.61 -15.65 -7.27
N LEU A 129 -5.47 -14.68 -8.18
CA LEU A 129 -5.61 -13.26 -7.87
C LEU A 129 -7.05 -12.82 -8.13
N ILE A 130 -7.64 -12.14 -7.15
CA ILE A 130 -8.91 -11.43 -7.31
C ILE A 130 -8.58 -9.99 -7.73
N PRO A 131 -8.99 -9.52 -8.91
CA PRO A 131 -8.83 -8.13 -9.27
C PRO A 131 -9.76 -7.24 -8.42
N GLY A 132 -9.23 -6.13 -7.90
CA GLY A 132 -10.03 -5.14 -7.19
C GLY A 132 -10.79 -4.22 -8.15
N LYS A 133 -11.80 -3.53 -7.62
CA LYS A 133 -12.58 -2.51 -8.34
C LYS A 133 -11.94 -1.12 -8.26
N LEU A 134 -11.01 -0.90 -7.33
CA LEU A 134 -10.35 0.39 -7.12
C LEU A 134 -9.11 0.53 -8.00
N SER A 135 -9.12 1.54 -8.85
CA SER A 135 -7.93 2.09 -9.48
C SER A 135 -7.51 3.35 -8.73
N CYS A 136 -6.27 3.38 -8.27
CA CYS A 136 -5.69 4.51 -7.56
C CYS A 136 -4.71 5.22 -8.49
N GLY A 137 -4.95 6.48 -8.77
CA GLY A 137 -4.11 7.31 -9.64
C GLY A 137 -2.79 7.70 -8.97
N ILE A 138 -1.92 8.33 -9.74
CA ILE A 138 -0.72 9.00 -9.22
C ILE A 138 -1.13 10.37 -8.69
N GLY A 139 -0.66 10.71 -7.49
CA GLY A 139 -0.77 12.08 -6.99
C GLY A 139 0.32 12.96 -7.58
N TYR A 140 -0.05 13.78 -8.56
CA TYR A 140 0.89 14.70 -9.22
C TYR A 140 1.06 15.98 -8.40
N LEU A 141 2.31 16.33 -8.09
CA LEU A 141 2.63 17.62 -7.48
C LEU A 141 2.14 18.74 -8.39
N VAL A 142 1.41 19.71 -7.84
CA VAL A 142 0.93 20.90 -8.58
C VAL A 142 2.10 21.87 -8.73
N CYS A 143 2.74 21.82 -9.87
CA CYS A 143 3.84 22.69 -10.23
C CYS A 143 3.83 22.96 -11.76
N ARG A 144 4.66 23.87 -12.23
CA ARG A 144 4.74 24.26 -13.63
C ARG A 144 4.94 23.06 -14.55
N GLU A 145 5.84 22.18 -14.20
CA GLU A 145 6.29 21.06 -15.02
C GLU A 145 5.22 19.96 -15.16
N THR A 146 4.44 19.70 -14.11
CA THR A 146 3.37 18.68 -14.11
C THR A 146 2.09 19.19 -14.74
N MET A 147 1.73 20.44 -14.46
CA MET A 147 0.49 21.05 -14.97
C MET A 147 0.67 21.70 -16.33
N LYS A 148 1.91 21.82 -16.83
CA LYS A 148 2.27 22.51 -18.09
C LYS A 148 1.74 23.95 -18.12
N ARG A 149 1.97 24.68 -17.04
CA ARG A 149 1.48 26.03 -16.82
C ARG A 149 2.59 26.91 -16.26
N ASP A 150 2.98 27.97 -16.99
CA ASP A 150 4.10 28.83 -16.63
C ASP A 150 3.79 29.79 -15.46
N ASP A 151 2.49 29.99 -15.14
CA ASP A 151 2.05 30.78 -14.00
C ASP A 151 2.23 30.05 -12.63
N LEU A 152 2.60 28.77 -12.64
CA LEU A 152 2.87 27.99 -11.44
C LEU A 152 4.36 28.00 -11.08
N PRO A 153 4.71 27.86 -9.78
CA PRO A 153 6.07 27.67 -9.35
C PRO A 153 6.71 26.40 -9.92
N SER A 154 8.03 26.40 -10.09
CA SER A 154 8.78 25.19 -10.41
C SER A 154 8.67 24.18 -9.24
N PHE A 155 8.76 22.88 -9.56
CA PHE A 155 8.76 21.83 -8.55
C PHE A 155 9.87 21.98 -7.51
N GLU A 156 11.01 22.56 -7.88
CA GLU A 156 12.13 22.81 -6.98
C GLU A 156 11.74 23.68 -5.77
N THR A 157 10.75 24.56 -5.93
CA THR A 157 10.19 25.38 -4.83
C THR A 157 9.61 24.51 -3.71
N TYR A 158 9.16 23.30 -4.05
CA TYR A 158 8.53 22.38 -3.11
C TYR A 158 9.46 21.27 -2.61
N VAL A 159 10.76 21.30 -2.96
CA VAL A 159 11.73 20.29 -2.56
C VAL A 159 12.71 20.86 -1.53
N GLY A 160 12.62 20.36 -0.29
CA GLY A 160 13.63 20.58 0.74
C GLY A 160 14.75 19.53 0.64
N LYS A 161 15.94 19.87 1.11
CA LYS A 161 17.13 19.01 1.04
C LYS A 161 17.74 18.81 2.42
N GLU A 162 18.31 17.63 2.62
CA GLU A 162 19.21 17.25 3.72
C GLU A 162 18.63 17.44 5.13
N LEU A 163 17.94 16.43 5.61
CA LEU A 163 17.53 16.31 7.01
C LEU A 163 18.13 15.03 7.61
N GLN A 164 18.70 15.16 8.81
CA GLN A 164 19.20 14.02 9.57
C GLN A 164 18.37 13.82 10.82
N PHE A 165 18.05 12.58 11.14
CA PHE A 165 17.34 12.23 12.37
C PHE A 165 17.65 10.78 12.80
N VAL A 166 17.37 10.49 14.07
CA VAL A 166 17.48 9.14 14.62
C VAL A 166 16.14 8.44 14.49
N ARG A 167 16.08 7.30 13.78
CA ARG A 167 14.87 6.50 13.66
C ARG A 167 14.64 5.68 14.92
N SER A 168 13.44 5.77 15.49
CA SER A 168 12.89 4.76 16.37
C SER A 168 12.11 3.73 15.54
N ASP A 169 12.10 2.46 15.96
CA ASP A 169 11.41 1.40 15.23
C ASP A 169 9.94 1.71 15.00
N ASP A 170 9.52 1.56 13.74
CA ASP A 170 8.15 1.77 13.31
C ASP A 170 7.33 0.50 13.57
N THR A 171 6.54 0.50 14.63
CA THR A 171 5.68 -0.61 15.03
C THR A 171 4.26 -0.47 14.48
N ASP A 172 4.10 0.16 13.33
CA ASP A 172 2.85 0.63 12.75
C ASP A 172 1.71 -0.41 12.61
N ARG A 173 1.96 -1.69 12.86
CA ARG A 173 0.96 -2.75 12.67
C ARG A 173 0.62 -3.56 13.91
N TRP A 174 1.10 -3.18 15.06
CA TRP A 174 0.79 -3.85 16.32
C TRP A 174 -0.71 -3.94 16.62
N GLU A 175 -1.45 -2.92 16.25
CA GLU A 175 -2.90 -2.85 16.43
C GLU A 175 -3.63 -4.02 15.77
N PHE A 176 -3.15 -4.44 14.59
CA PHE A 176 -3.76 -5.56 13.87
C PHE A 176 -3.46 -6.91 14.52
N PHE A 177 -2.27 -7.09 15.07
CA PHE A 177 -1.89 -8.34 15.70
C PHE A 177 -2.64 -8.60 17.02
N SER A 178 -3.14 -7.57 17.69
CA SER A 178 -3.99 -7.73 18.88
C SER A 178 -5.32 -8.42 18.57
N ALA A 179 -5.73 -8.50 17.29
CA ALA A 179 -6.93 -9.19 16.86
C ALA A 179 -6.73 -10.70 16.58
N LEU A 180 -5.48 -11.19 16.60
CA LEU A 180 -5.21 -12.61 16.38
C LEU A 180 -5.68 -13.45 17.56
N SER A 181 -6.27 -14.62 17.26
CA SER A 181 -6.48 -15.68 18.23
C SER A 181 -5.14 -16.34 18.60
N GLU A 182 -5.11 -17.15 19.66
CA GLU A 182 -3.91 -17.94 20.02
C GLU A 182 -3.48 -18.89 18.89
N GLU A 183 -4.43 -19.46 18.16
CA GLU A 183 -4.17 -20.27 16.98
C GLU A 183 -3.60 -19.40 15.85
N GLY A 184 -4.16 -18.21 15.60
CA GLY A 184 -3.67 -17.26 14.62
C GLY A 184 -2.24 -16.77 14.89
N ILE A 185 -1.82 -16.68 16.14
CA ILE A 185 -0.44 -16.35 16.51
C ILE A 185 0.49 -17.51 16.14
N ARG A 186 0.11 -18.75 16.41
CA ARG A 186 0.88 -19.97 16.03
C ARG A 186 0.99 -20.10 14.52
N ASP A 187 -0.13 -19.92 13.81
CA ASP A 187 -0.16 -19.96 12.35
C ASP A 187 0.76 -18.89 11.73
N LYS A 188 0.83 -17.69 12.33
CA LYS A 188 1.74 -16.62 11.91
C LYS A 188 3.21 -17.06 12.01
N GLU A 189 3.60 -17.65 13.15
CA GLU A 189 4.97 -18.12 13.38
C GLU A 189 5.36 -19.22 12.38
N GLU A 190 4.49 -20.22 12.16
CA GLU A 190 4.71 -21.26 11.16
C GLU A 190 4.80 -20.68 9.73
N TYR A 191 3.95 -19.73 9.40
CA TYR A 191 3.97 -19.07 8.09
C TYR A 191 5.27 -18.32 7.86
N GLU A 192 5.75 -17.56 8.85
CA GLU A 192 7.01 -16.82 8.76
C GLU A 192 8.21 -17.74 8.56
N ILE A 193 8.22 -18.90 9.22
CA ILE A 193 9.26 -19.92 9.05
C ILE A 193 9.23 -20.47 7.62
N LYS A 194 8.07 -20.93 7.15
CA LYS A 194 7.88 -21.46 5.79
C LYS A 194 8.23 -20.43 4.72
N TYR A 195 7.88 -19.16 4.93
CA TYR A 195 8.21 -18.08 4.00
C TYR A 195 9.73 -17.85 3.91
N LYS A 196 10.43 -17.81 5.04
CA LYS A 196 11.89 -17.67 5.08
C LYS A 196 12.60 -18.85 4.40
N GLU A 197 12.13 -20.06 4.60
CA GLU A 197 12.66 -21.27 3.94
C GLU A 197 12.44 -21.23 2.43
N SER A 198 11.24 -20.87 1.97
CA SER A 198 10.94 -20.76 0.53
C SER A 198 11.74 -19.63 -0.14
N ALA A 199 11.98 -18.53 0.56
CA ALA A 199 12.82 -17.44 0.06
C ALA A 199 14.30 -17.87 -0.08
N ARG A 200 14.82 -18.63 0.87
CA ARG A 200 16.17 -19.23 0.79
C ARG A 200 16.28 -20.17 -0.40
N GLN A 201 15.33 -21.10 -0.57
CA GLN A 201 15.31 -22.03 -1.70
C GLN A 201 15.32 -21.30 -3.06
N ARG A 202 14.52 -20.25 -3.20
CA ARG A 202 14.50 -19.40 -4.43
C ARG A 202 15.83 -18.70 -4.68
N GLN A 203 16.51 -18.25 -3.63
CA GLN A 203 17.85 -17.65 -3.77
C GLN A 203 18.90 -18.68 -4.19
N GLU A 204 18.86 -19.88 -3.62
CA GLU A 204 19.75 -20.98 -3.99
C GLU A 204 19.51 -21.45 -5.42
N GLU A 205 18.26 -21.56 -5.85
CA GLU A 205 17.92 -21.90 -7.24
C GLU A 205 18.40 -20.83 -8.23
N LYS A 206 18.29 -19.54 -7.87
CA LYS A 206 18.84 -18.45 -8.68
C LYS A 206 20.36 -18.51 -8.77
N LYS A 207 21.05 -18.77 -7.65
CA LYS A 207 22.52 -18.96 -7.63
C LYS A 207 22.96 -20.15 -8.48
N LYS A 208 22.25 -21.29 -8.42
CA LYS A 208 22.52 -22.47 -9.25
C LYS A 208 22.33 -22.20 -10.75
N LYS A 209 21.28 -21.45 -11.14
CA LYS A 209 21.06 -21.04 -12.54
C LYS A 209 22.11 -20.06 -13.04
N THR A 210 22.60 -19.15 -12.21
CA THR A 210 23.63 -18.18 -12.58
C THR A 210 25.01 -18.83 -12.71
N ASN A 211 25.31 -19.83 -11.88
CA ASN A 211 26.56 -20.60 -11.96
C ASN A 211 26.57 -21.64 -13.10
N GLY A 212 25.40 -22.14 -13.53
CA GLY A 212 25.27 -23.07 -14.67
C GLY A 212 25.50 -22.42 -16.05
N VAL A 213 25.51 -21.11 -16.16
CA VAL A 213 25.74 -20.36 -17.42
C VAL A 213 27.24 -19.97 -17.58
N LYS A 214 28.09 -20.18 -16.56
CA LYS A 214 29.51 -19.81 -16.60
C LYS A 214 30.49 -20.95 -16.90
N THR A 215 30.02 -22.12 -17.28
CA THR A 215 30.88 -23.27 -17.59
C THR A 215 30.93 -23.62 -19.08
N GLU A 216 31.15 -22.64 -19.95
CA GLU A 216 31.78 -22.82 -21.25
C GLU A 216 32.67 -21.61 -21.55
N ASN A 217 33.96 -21.83 -21.50
CA ASN A 217 35.11 -20.93 -21.78
C ASN A 217 35.68 -20.18 -20.57
N THR A 218 36.59 -20.81 -19.87
CA THR A 218 37.98 -20.38 -19.67
C THR A 218 38.66 -21.31 -18.65
N GLU A 219 39.55 -22.14 -19.12
CA GLU A 219 40.65 -22.72 -18.32
C GLU A 219 41.64 -21.60 -17.99
N GLY A 220 41.95 -21.42 -16.72
CA GLY A 220 43.11 -20.62 -16.35
C GLY A 220 43.01 -19.93 -15.01
N ILE A 221 43.74 -20.46 -14.01
CA ILE A 221 44.27 -19.80 -12.81
C ILE A 221 43.24 -19.48 -11.73
N LEU A 222 43.08 -20.38 -10.78
CA LEU A 222 42.48 -20.15 -9.46
C LEU A 222 43.50 -19.50 -8.54
N ASP A 223 43.26 -18.25 -8.19
CA ASP A 223 44.01 -17.53 -7.17
C ASP A 223 43.38 -17.75 -5.78
N ALA A 224 44.19 -18.25 -4.84
CA ALA A 224 43.80 -18.66 -3.49
C ALA A 224 43.29 -17.51 -2.60
N SER A 225 43.28 -16.29 -3.11
CA SER A 225 42.82 -15.07 -2.39
C SER A 225 41.30 -14.91 -2.35
N GLN A 226 40.53 -15.62 -3.15
CA GLN A 226 39.06 -15.49 -3.17
C GLN A 226 38.33 -16.34 -2.11
N GLU A 227 38.95 -17.37 -1.58
CA GLU A 227 38.33 -18.20 -0.53
C GLU A 227 38.34 -17.52 0.86
N GLU A 228 39.35 -16.68 1.13
CA GLU A 228 39.41 -15.93 2.39
C GLU A 228 38.43 -14.75 2.46
N GLU A 229 38.10 -14.12 1.32
CA GLU A 229 37.08 -13.08 1.29
C GLU A 229 35.66 -13.62 1.42
N GLN A 230 35.37 -14.79 0.85
CA GLN A 230 34.04 -15.42 0.99
C GLN A 230 33.76 -15.90 2.43
N GLN A 231 34.76 -16.42 3.14
CA GLN A 231 34.61 -16.79 4.55
C GLN A 231 34.47 -15.60 5.49
N LYS A 232 35.06 -14.45 5.14
CA LYS A 232 34.87 -13.19 5.89
C LYS A 232 33.49 -12.56 5.63
N GLU A 233 32.90 -12.76 4.47
CA GLU A 233 31.52 -12.28 4.20
C GLU A 233 30.46 -13.15 4.84
N GLU A 234 30.64 -14.46 5.00
CA GLU A 234 29.68 -15.33 5.68
C GLU A 234 29.66 -15.11 7.21
N GLN A 235 30.78 -14.77 7.83
CA GLN A 235 30.84 -14.43 9.25
C GLN A 235 30.22 -13.05 9.58
N LYS A 236 29.97 -12.17 8.59
CA LYS A 236 29.32 -10.87 8.79
C LYS A 236 27.79 -10.91 8.71
N LYS A 237 27.16 -12.06 8.49
CA LYS A 237 25.69 -12.19 8.36
C LYS A 237 24.98 -12.79 9.55
N VAL A 238 25.52 -12.67 10.73
CA VAL A 238 24.69 -12.72 11.94
C VAL A 238 23.83 -11.43 11.90
N PRO A 239 22.50 -11.51 11.91
CA PRO A 239 21.70 -10.30 12.04
C PRO A 239 22.09 -9.68 13.38
N LYS A 240 22.92 -8.63 13.34
CA LYS A 240 23.07 -7.76 14.49
C LYS A 240 21.65 -7.30 14.79
N ILE A 241 21.14 -7.66 15.97
CA ILE A 241 20.00 -6.99 16.57
C ILE A 241 20.37 -5.51 16.45
N ALA A 242 19.70 -4.82 15.54
CA ALA A 242 20.03 -3.45 15.22
C ALA A 242 19.94 -2.67 16.53
N SER A 243 21.06 -2.08 16.93
CA SER A 243 21.03 -1.16 18.07
C SER A 243 19.97 -0.11 17.73
N SER A 244 19.11 0.19 18.67
CA SER A 244 17.92 1.04 18.56
C SER A 244 18.16 2.49 18.09
N GLN A 245 19.33 2.81 17.61
CA GLN A 245 19.71 4.15 17.16
C GLN A 245 20.36 4.07 15.76
N MET A 246 19.52 4.08 14.73
CA MET A 246 19.99 4.31 13.36
C MET A 246 19.82 5.78 13.01
N ILE A 247 20.91 6.44 12.63
CA ILE A 247 20.84 7.78 12.05
C ILE A 247 20.36 7.62 10.59
N TRP A 248 19.28 8.29 10.26
CA TRP A 248 18.73 8.34 8.93
C TRP A 248 18.97 9.72 8.33
N GLU A 249 19.32 9.76 7.07
CA GLU A 249 19.47 10.98 6.29
C GLU A 249 18.41 11.03 5.21
N ILE A 250 17.56 12.07 5.25
CA ILE A 250 16.62 12.36 4.17
C ILE A 250 17.34 13.30 3.20
N LYS A 251 17.65 12.79 2.01
CA LYS A 251 18.31 13.56 0.94
C LYS A 251 17.41 14.65 0.37
N ASP A 252 16.12 14.32 0.22
CA ASP A 252 15.11 15.27 -0.22
C ASP A 252 13.71 14.92 0.33
N TYR A 253 12.88 15.92 0.43
CA TYR A 253 11.50 15.80 0.90
C TYR A 253 10.63 16.89 0.28
N VAL A 254 9.31 16.69 0.28
CA VAL A 254 8.37 17.72 -0.14
C VAL A 254 8.04 18.61 1.06
N VAL A 255 8.15 19.92 0.88
CA VAL A 255 7.89 20.90 1.96
C VAL A 255 6.41 21.03 2.28
N GLU A 256 6.10 21.65 3.42
CA GLU A 256 4.76 22.03 3.80
C GLU A 256 4.15 23.00 2.77
N GLY A 257 2.82 22.91 2.57
CA GLY A 257 2.07 23.76 1.64
C GLY A 257 2.00 23.24 0.21
N ALA A 258 2.77 22.21 -0.14
CA ALA A 258 2.69 21.57 -1.44
C ALA A 258 1.32 20.87 -1.65
N THR A 259 0.85 20.87 -2.89
CA THR A 259 -0.43 20.26 -3.25
C THR A 259 -0.21 19.17 -4.29
N PHE A 260 -0.86 18.02 -4.11
CA PHE A 260 -0.91 16.93 -5.09
C PHE A 260 -2.32 16.76 -5.61
N MET A 261 -2.51 16.81 -6.93
CA MET A 261 -3.78 16.44 -7.60
C MET A 261 -3.85 14.92 -7.73
N HIS A 262 -5.01 14.35 -7.40
CA HIS A 262 -5.18 12.91 -7.36
C HIS A 262 -6.60 12.49 -7.71
N GLU A 263 -6.73 11.32 -8.35
CA GLU A 263 -8.03 10.69 -8.63
C GLU A 263 -8.05 9.22 -8.20
N LEU A 264 -9.20 8.80 -7.67
CA LEU A 264 -9.57 7.40 -7.47
C LEU A 264 -10.72 7.06 -8.40
N LEU A 265 -10.66 5.88 -9.01
CA LEU A 265 -11.74 5.35 -9.84
C LEU A 265 -12.23 4.02 -9.26
N LEU A 266 -13.52 3.93 -9.00
CA LEU A 266 -14.20 2.69 -8.69
C LEU A 266 -15.02 2.21 -9.88
N VAL A 267 -14.78 0.97 -10.32
CA VAL A 267 -15.47 0.36 -11.46
C VAL A 267 -16.61 -0.53 -10.96
N ASN A 268 -17.83 -0.26 -11.42
CA ASN A 268 -19.07 -0.96 -10.99
C ASN A 268 -19.21 -1.08 -9.46
N PRO A 269 -19.06 0.03 -8.70
CA PRO A 269 -19.19 -0.06 -7.27
C PRO A 269 -20.66 -0.20 -6.84
N THR A 270 -20.87 -0.90 -5.75
CA THR A 270 -22.08 -0.78 -4.95
C THR A 270 -22.04 0.50 -4.12
N LEU A 271 -23.17 0.96 -3.63
CA LEU A 271 -23.20 2.14 -2.77
C LEU A 271 -22.41 1.91 -1.46
N ARG A 272 -22.46 0.68 -0.94
CA ARG A 272 -21.66 0.23 0.21
C ARG A 272 -20.15 0.36 -0.02
N GLU A 273 -19.64 0.03 -1.20
CA GLU A 273 -18.21 0.13 -1.54
C GLU A 273 -17.75 1.60 -1.65
N VAL A 274 -18.60 2.47 -2.20
CA VAL A 274 -18.36 3.92 -2.17
C VAL A 274 -18.31 4.41 -0.72
N GLY A 275 -19.25 3.96 0.12
CA GLY A 275 -19.27 4.27 1.54
C GLY A 275 -18.04 3.79 2.31
N ALA A 276 -17.47 2.65 1.92
CA ALA A 276 -16.23 2.16 2.52
C ALA A 276 -15.03 3.07 2.23
N ILE A 277 -14.91 3.61 1.01
CA ILE A 277 -13.85 4.58 0.70
C ILE A 277 -14.08 5.89 1.49
N ILE A 278 -15.30 6.38 1.58
CA ILE A 278 -15.61 7.56 2.38
C ILE A 278 -15.26 7.31 3.86
N ARG A 279 -15.60 6.13 4.40
CA ARG A 279 -15.24 5.74 5.76
C ARG A 279 -13.74 5.64 5.97
N ALA A 280 -13.00 5.15 4.98
CA ALA A 280 -11.54 5.11 5.05
C ALA A 280 -10.93 6.51 5.21
N TYR A 281 -11.49 7.53 4.57
CA TYR A 281 -11.08 8.93 4.80
C TYR A 281 -11.56 9.49 6.13
N GLU A 282 -12.75 9.11 6.61
CA GLU A 282 -13.20 9.43 7.98
C GLU A 282 -12.21 8.87 9.01
N ARG A 283 -11.76 7.61 8.86
CA ARG A 283 -10.72 6.99 9.69
C ARG A 283 -9.35 7.62 9.49
N PHE A 284 -8.99 7.96 8.25
CA PHE A 284 -7.74 8.68 7.98
C PHE A 284 -7.66 9.98 8.77
N SER A 285 -8.77 10.66 9.02
CA SER A 285 -8.76 11.87 9.84
C SER A 285 -8.30 11.64 11.28
N GLU A 286 -8.38 10.43 11.81
CA GLU A 286 -7.89 10.10 13.16
C GLU A 286 -6.37 10.25 13.26
N PHE A 287 -5.65 9.89 12.17
CA PHE A 287 -4.21 10.03 12.03
C PHE A 287 -3.86 10.39 10.55
N PRO A 288 -4.00 11.67 10.14
CA PRO A 288 -3.94 12.08 8.75
C PRO A 288 -2.50 12.22 8.24
N TYR A 289 -1.74 11.12 8.30
CA TYR A 289 -0.34 11.07 7.89
C TYR A 289 -0.12 10.03 6.80
N LEU A 290 0.62 10.40 5.75
CA LEU A 290 1.05 9.51 4.66
C LEU A 290 2.58 9.50 4.53
N GLY A 291 3.11 8.47 3.89
CA GLY A 291 4.56 8.34 3.65
C GLY A 291 5.32 7.75 4.81
N CYS A 292 6.59 8.04 4.88
CA CYS A 292 7.50 7.60 5.92
C CYS A 292 7.68 8.66 7.02
N PHE A 293 8.27 8.24 8.15
CA PHE A 293 8.64 9.11 9.27
C PHE A 293 7.49 9.83 9.98
N LYS A 294 6.31 9.21 9.96
CA LYS A 294 5.09 9.75 10.61
C LYS A 294 5.28 9.98 12.12
N ASN A 295 6.05 9.12 12.79
CA ASN A 295 6.40 9.20 14.21
C ASN A 295 7.21 10.45 14.59
N ILE A 296 7.88 11.07 13.62
CA ILE A 296 8.59 12.34 13.82
C ILE A 296 7.87 13.54 13.19
N GLY A 297 6.57 13.37 12.82
CA GLY A 297 5.71 14.43 12.35
C GLY A 297 5.70 14.66 10.83
N PHE A 298 6.38 13.81 10.03
CA PHE A 298 6.31 13.89 8.59
C PHE A 298 4.99 13.40 8.03
N GLY A 299 4.59 13.95 6.88
CA GLY A 299 3.50 13.44 6.07
C GLY A 299 2.10 13.81 6.52
N LYS A 300 1.92 14.80 7.43
CA LYS A 300 0.60 15.31 7.76
C LYS A 300 -0.05 15.92 6.53
N MET A 301 -1.30 15.50 6.23
CA MET A 301 -2.02 15.86 5.02
C MET A 301 -3.42 16.37 5.31
N GLN A 302 -3.83 17.40 4.57
CA GLN A 302 -5.21 17.74 4.32
C GLN A 302 -5.67 17.06 3.04
N VAL A 303 -6.91 16.57 3.00
CA VAL A 303 -7.47 15.87 1.84
C VAL A 303 -8.82 16.46 1.49
N ASN A 304 -9.06 16.64 0.19
CA ASN A 304 -10.31 17.17 -0.32
C ASN A 304 -10.68 16.44 -1.60
N TYR A 305 -11.89 15.89 -1.69
CA TYR A 305 -12.40 15.21 -2.89
C TYR A 305 -13.84 15.59 -3.19
N ASP A 306 -14.08 15.91 -4.45
CA ASP A 306 -15.39 15.87 -5.05
C ASP A 306 -15.66 14.46 -5.59
N ILE A 307 -16.88 13.96 -5.40
CA ILE A 307 -17.28 12.61 -5.77
C ILE A 307 -18.30 12.69 -6.92
N TYR A 308 -17.98 12.00 -8.01
CA TYR A 308 -18.80 11.99 -9.21
C TYR A 308 -19.23 10.57 -9.57
N GLU A 309 -20.47 10.39 -9.98
CA GLU A 309 -20.88 9.25 -10.79
C GLU A 309 -20.65 9.59 -12.27
N VAL A 310 -20.14 8.61 -13.01
CA VAL A 310 -19.98 8.70 -14.46
C VAL A 310 -20.92 7.69 -15.07
N ASP A 311 -21.77 8.16 -15.98
CA ASP A 311 -22.69 7.31 -16.72
C ASP A 311 -22.02 6.62 -17.92
N ASN A 312 -22.83 5.94 -18.75
CA ASN A 312 -22.31 5.24 -19.92
C ASN A 312 -21.93 6.20 -21.07
N GLU A 313 -22.37 7.44 -21.03
CA GLU A 313 -22.08 8.48 -22.00
C GLU A 313 -20.85 9.30 -21.61
N GLY A 314 -20.33 9.06 -20.38
CA GLY A 314 -19.16 9.75 -19.85
C GLY A 314 -19.49 11.04 -19.09
N GLU A 315 -20.78 11.35 -18.90
CA GLU A 315 -21.18 12.52 -18.13
C GLU A 315 -20.90 12.34 -16.64
N ARG A 316 -20.33 13.38 -16.01
CA ARG A 316 -20.01 13.41 -14.59
C ARG A 316 -21.13 14.09 -13.80
N LYS A 317 -21.79 13.34 -12.92
CA LYS A 317 -22.79 13.87 -11.97
C LYS A 317 -22.22 13.91 -10.58
N GLY A 318 -22.12 15.10 -9.97
CA GLY A 318 -21.70 15.25 -8.58
C GLY A 318 -22.65 14.52 -7.61
N ILE A 319 -22.09 13.72 -6.71
CA ILE A 319 -22.87 12.97 -5.71
C ILE A 319 -22.47 13.30 -4.28
N GLY A 320 -21.40 14.05 -4.08
CA GLY A 320 -20.97 14.52 -2.78
C GLY A 320 -19.56 15.07 -2.76
N HIS A 321 -19.15 15.45 -1.56
CA HIS A 321 -17.84 16.01 -1.25
C HIS A 321 -17.36 15.47 0.09
N ILE A 322 -16.05 15.24 0.23
CA ILE A 322 -15.41 14.90 1.51
C ILE A 322 -14.18 15.76 1.73
N GLU A 323 -13.96 16.13 2.98
CA GLU A 323 -12.77 16.86 3.37
C GLU A 323 -12.22 16.35 4.71
N VAL A 324 -10.91 16.08 4.75
CA VAL A 324 -10.13 15.88 5.97
C VAL A 324 -9.30 17.13 6.19
N LYS A 325 -9.71 17.98 7.11
CA LYS A 325 -9.05 19.28 7.40
C LYS A 325 -7.87 19.12 8.34
N ASP A 326 -8.02 18.27 9.35
CA ASP A 326 -7.05 18.06 10.42
C ASP A 326 -7.41 16.80 11.22
N ILE A 327 -6.67 16.51 12.28
CA ILE A 327 -6.93 15.39 13.19
C ILE A 327 -8.38 15.43 13.70
N LYS A 328 -9.12 14.35 13.45
CA LYS A 328 -10.55 14.16 13.79
C LYS A 328 -11.49 15.23 13.21
N LYS A 329 -11.04 15.95 12.19
CA LYS A 329 -11.87 16.94 11.47
C LYS A 329 -12.17 16.40 10.07
N PHE A 330 -13.21 15.60 9.98
CA PHE A 330 -13.76 15.07 8.74
C PHE A 330 -15.12 15.70 8.45
N GLU A 331 -15.30 16.17 7.23
CA GLU A 331 -16.56 16.70 6.73
C GLU A 331 -17.02 15.92 5.51
N ILE A 332 -18.34 15.74 5.39
CA ILE A 332 -18.99 15.09 4.25
C ILE A 332 -20.23 15.88 3.86
N ASP A 333 -20.38 16.13 2.58
CA ASP A 333 -21.57 16.75 2.00
C ASP A 333 -22.11 15.92 0.84
N GLY A 334 -23.40 16.18 0.49
CA GLY A 334 -24.13 15.44 -0.52
C GLY A 334 -24.90 14.23 0.02
N ASP A 335 -26.21 14.18 -0.26
CA ASP A 335 -27.12 13.15 0.28
C ASP A 335 -26.69 11.75 -0.13
N LYS A 336 -26.21 11.59 -1.36
CA LYS A 336 -25.80 10.27 -1.87
C LYS A 336 -24.52 9.78 -1.23
N ALA A 337 -23.56 10.66 -0.96
CA ALA A 337 -22.34 10.34 -0.23
C ALA A 337 -22.66 9.96 1.23
N LYS A 338 -23.52 10.74 1.92
CA LYS A 338 -24.00 10.43 3.28
C LYS A 338 -24.73 9.08 3.33
N LYS A 339 -25.60 8.81 2.35
CA LYS A 339 -26.28 7.51 2.22
C LYS A 339 -25.29 6.37 2.02
N ALA A 340 -24.27 6.54 1.17
CA ALA A 340 -23.24 5.54 0.94
C ALA A 340 -22.49 5.20 2.25
N LEU A 341 -22.11 6.19 3.01
CA LEU A 341 -21.45 6.00 4.31
C LEU A 341 -22.38 5.26 5.29
N ALA A 342 -23.66 5.60 5.32
CA ALA A 342 -24.64 4.93 6.17
C ALA A 342 -24.82 3.45 5.79
N GLU A 343 -24.84 3.13 4.50
CA GLU A 343 -24.92 1.72 4.03
C GLU A 343 -23.67 0.92 4.42
N TYR A 344 -22.49 1.50 4.35
CA TYR A 344 -21.27 0.85 4.83
C TYR A 344 -21.31 0.62 6.34
N LYS A 345 -21.70 1.62 7.14
CA LYS A 345 -21.87 1.48 8.59
C LYS A 345 -22.93 0.42 8.95
N GLY A 346 -24.00 0.31 8.15
CA GLY A 346 -24.99 -0.76 8.26
C GLY A 346 -24.40 -2.15 7.94
N TYR A 347 -23.61 -2.26 6.91
CA TYR A 347 -22.88 -3.50 6.59
C TYR A 347 -21.97 -3.92 7.75
N LEU A 348 -21.19 -2.99 8.33
CA LEU A 348 -20.32 -3.31 9.47
C LEU A 348 -21.12 -3.85 10.67
N LYS A 349 -22.32 -3.31 10.95
CA LYS A 349 -23.18 -3.81 12.04
C LYS A 349 -23.57 -5.27 11.82
N ASN A 350 -23.88 -5.64 10.58
CA ASN A 350 -24.36 -6.97 10.20
C ASN A 350 -23.22 -7.92 9.76
N LEU A 351 -21.99 -7.48 9.73
CA LEU A 351 -20.84 -8.27 9.32
C LEU A 351 -20.63 -9.42 10.30
N THR A 352 -20.52 -10.64 9.81
CA THR A 352 -20.18 -11.85 10.58
C THR A 352 -18.80 -12.35 10.23
N TYR A 353 -18.21 -13.17 11.10
CA TYR A 353 -16.89 -13.74 10.84
C TYR A 353 -16.86 -14.59 9.56
N ASP A 354 -17.91 -15.36 9.29
CA ASP A 354 -18.01 -16.19 8.08
C ASP A 354 -17.97 -15.37 6.77
N MET A 355 -18.41 -14.11 6.80
CA MET A 355 -18.35 -13.22 5.63
C MET A 355 -16.94 -12.75 5.28
N ILE A 356 -16.01 -12.76 6.24
CA ILE A 356 -14.62 -12.33 6.04
C ILE A 356 -13.65 -13.50 5.93
N ARG A 357 -14.10 -14.71 6.27
CA ARG A 357 -13.31 -15.94 6.16
C ARG A 357 -12.95 -16.23 4.70
N ILE A 358 -11.67 -16.55 4.46
CA ILE A 358 -11.08 -16.71 3.12
C ILE A 358 -10.72 -18.17 2.88
#